data_395c1b45f3ca3831933b4604bbbb1547
#
_entry.id   395c1b45f3ca3831933b4604bbbb1547
#
_cell.length_a   1.000
_cell.length_b   1.000
_cell.length_c   1.000
_cell.angle_alpha   90.00
_cell.angle_beta   90.00
_cell.angle_gamma   90.00
#
_symmetry.space_group_name_H-M   'P 1'
#
loop_
_entity.id
_entity.type
_entity.pdbx_description
1 polymer ?
#
loop_
_entity_poly.entity_id
_entity_poly.type
_entity_poly.pdbx_seq_one_letter_code
_entity_poly.pdbx_strand_id
1 'polypeptide(L)'
;MPHRGWTIPAGHPNYEVNNTYEIEEDIFLLSMGPHMHYRGKAMRYELEYPDGEREVLLWVPDYDFNWQFLYEYEEPKFIPEGSKMHMSWWFDNSEANRFNPDPSQDVVYGPETTDEMANARIYYAPTTPRGLVVGEQIPDDIINRAREEDMIRRERADLFDPAADDFSWLTEDSP
;
A
#
# COMPACT_ATOMS: atom_id res chain seq x y z
N MET A 1 0.18 -3.64 -8.45
CA MET A 1 -0.71 -3.41 -9.59
C MET A 1 -0.53 -2.01 -10.12
N PRO A 2 -0.44 -1.79 -11.44
CA PRO A 2 -0.35 -0.46 -12.00
C PRO A 2 -1.72 0.22 -12.01
N HIS A 3 -1.79 1.44 -11.49
CA HIS A 3 -2.97 2.29 -11.63
C HIS A 3 -2.72 3.31 -12.75
N ARG A 4 -3.66 3.44 -13.68
CA ARG A 4 -3.54 4.25 -14.91
C ARG A 4 -4.72 5.21 -15.03
N GLY A 5 -4.63 6.17 -15.97
CA GLY A 5 -5.75 7.07 -16.30
C GLY A 5 -5.81 8.34 -15.45
N TRP A 6 -4.70 8.73 -14.84
CA TRP A 6 -4.52 9.99 -14.11
C TRP A 6 -3.47 10.88 -14.79
N THR A 7 -3.51 12.14 -14.48
CA THR A 7 -2.55 13.15 -14.96
C THR A 7 -2.14 14.04 -13.81
N ILE A 8 -0.85 14.16 -13.55
CA ILE A 8 -0.32 15.10 -12.56
C ILE A 8 -0.18 16.46 -13.25
N PRO A 9 -0.88 17.51 -12.81
CA PRO A 9 -0.78 18.83 -13.43
C PRO A 9 0.63 19.42 -13.29
N ALA A 10 1.02 20.24 -14.25
CA ALA A 10 2.24 21.04 -14.20
C ALA A 10 2.30 21.86 -12.90
N GLY A 11 3.45 21.88 -12.25
CA GLY A 11 3.71 22.64 -11.04
C GLY A 11 2.97 22.17 -9.77
N HIS A 12 2.21 21.07 -9.81
CA HIS A 12 1.44 20.60 -8.65
C HIS A 12 2.35 19.98 -7.57
N PRO A 13 2.40 20.54 -6.33
CA PRO A 13 3.40 20.12 -5.32
C PRO A 13 3.01 18.88 -4.51
N ASN A 14 1.75 18.41 -4.59
CA ASN A 14 1.26 17.28 -3.78
C ASN A 14 0.04 16.62 -4.41
N TYR A 15 0.20 16.07 -5.62
CA TYR A 15 -0.88 15.39 -6.34
C TYR A 15 -1.10 13.99 -5.79
N GLU A 16 -2.34 13.67 -5.40
CA GLU A 16 -2.70 12.37 -4.83
C GLU A 16 -3.36 11.46 -5.86
N VAL A 17 -2.94 10.20 -5.86
CA VAL A 17 -3.53 9.11 -6.65
C VAL A 17 -3.90 7.98 -5.72
N ASN A 18 -5.13 7.47 -5.82
CA ASN A 18 -5.63 6.40 -4.97
C ASN A 18 -6.09 5.20 -5.80
N ASN A 19 -5.89 4.00 -5.25
CA ASN A 19 -6.46 2.77 -5.77
C ASN A 19 -6.84 1.83 -4.64
N THR A 20 -7.81 0.96 -4.88
CA THR A 20 -8.24 -0.07 -3.94
C THR A 20 -8.22 -1.43 -4.61
N TYR A 21 -7.70 -2.43 -3.91
CA TYR A 21 -7.70 -3.83 -4.33
C TYR A 21 -8.46 -4.67 -3.30
N GLU A 22 -9.42 -5.45 -3.77
CA GLU A 22 -10.20 -6.36 -2.94
C GLU A 22 -9.49 -7.70 -2.80
N ILE A 23 -9.40 -8.21 -1.58
CA ILE A 23 -8.77 -9.50 -1.26
C ILE A 23 -9.84 -10.59 -1.41
N GLU A 24 -9.71 -11.41 -2.45
CA GLU A 24 -10.72 -12.39 -2.87
C GLU A 24 -10.61 -13.75 -2.16
N GLU A 25 -9.59 -13.93 -1.33
CA GLU A 25 -9.35 -15.17 -0.55
C GLU A 25 -8.44 -14.87 0.64
N ASP A 26 -8.46 -15.74 1.66
CA ASP A 26 -7.51 -15.66 2.78
C ASP A 26 -6.06 -15.75 2.26
N ILE A 27 -5.21 -14.80 2.64
CA ILE A 27 -3.82 -14.75 2.24
C ILE A 27 -2.89 -14.50 3.43
N PHE A 28 -1.61 -14.85 3.26
CA PHE A 28 -0.51 -14.37 4.08
C PHE A 28 0.28 -13.32 3.29
N LEU A 29 0.22 -12.06 3.71
CA LEU A 29 1.04 -10.99 3.18
C LEU A 29 2.48 -11.17 3.65
N LEU A 30 3.41 -11.21 2.71
CA LEU A 30 4.84 -11.44 2.95
C LEU A 30 5.63 -10.13 2.90
N SER A 31 5.37 -9.32 1.89
CA SER A 31 6.10 -8.07 1.69
C SER A 31 5.37 -7.09 0.79
N MET A 32 5.75 -5.82 0.90
CA MET A 32 5.26 -4.71 0.09
C MET A 32 6.42 -3.88 -0.45
N GLY A 33 6.27 -3.36 -1.68
CA GLY A 33 7.27 -2.49 -2.31
C GLY A 33 6.62 -1.32 -3.03
N PRO A 34 6.74 -0.09 -2.52
CA PRO A 34 6.31 1.10 -3.23
C PRO A 34 7.15 1.33 -4.48
N HIS A 35 6.51 1.80 -5.55
CA HIS A 35 7.22 2.18 -6.76
C HIS A 35 6.55 3.37 -7.44
N MET A 36 7.32 4.43 -7.59
CA MET A 36 7.06 5.65 -8.34
C MET A 36 8.33 6.03 -9.08
N HIS A 37 8.27 7.04 -9.97
CA HIS A 37 9.44 7.62 -10.61
C HIS A 37 9.92 8.91 -9.90
N TYR A 38 10.51 9.85 -10.63
CA TYR A 38 11.21 11.02 -10.07
C TYR A 38 10.32 12.01 -9.31
N ARG A 39 9.00 12.00 -9.55
CA ARG A 39 8.05 12.88 -8.84
C ARG A 39 7.40 12.20 -7.64
N GLY A 40 7.71 10.92 -7.40
CA GLY A 40 7.22 10.21 -6.22
C GLY A 40 7.65 10.92 -4.94
N LYS A 41 6.68 11.21 -4.06
CA LYS A 41 6.87 11.92 -2.80
C LYS A 41 6.62 11.04 -1.60
N ALA A 42 5.49 10.34 -1.58
CA ALA A 42 5.11 9.44 -0.49
C ALA A 42 4.19 8.32 -0.98
N MET A 43 4.12 7.22 -0.22
CA MET A 43 3.17 6.14 -0.49
C MET A 43 2.68 5.50 0.80
N ARG A 44 1.37 5.16 0.83
CA ARG A 44 0.73 4.45 1.94
C ARG A 44 0.00 3.21 1.44
N TYR A 45 0.12 2.13 2.20
CA TYR A 45 -0.74 0.94 2.13
C TYR A 45 -1.57 0.89 3.40
N GLU A 46 -2.88 0.83 3.25
CA GLU A 46 -3.84 0.72 4.34
C GLU A 46 -4.76 -0.46 4.08
N LEU A 47 -4.99 -1.28 5.09
CA LEU A 47 -5.92 -2.39 5.03
C LEU A 47 -7.23 -1.99 5.71
N GLU A 48 -8.34 -2.23 5.03
CA GLU A 48 -9.69 -2.23 5.59
C GLU A 48 -10.13 -3.68 5.72
N TYR A 49 -10.38 -4.12 6.94
CA TYR A 49 -10.87 -5.45 7.24
C TYR A 49 -12.37 -5.59 6.89
N PRO A 50 -12.93 -6.84 6.78
CA PRO A 50 -14.34 -7.04 6.44
C PRO A 50 -15.34 -6.43 7.44
N ASP A 51 -14.92 -6.18 8.68
CA ASP A 51 -15.71 -5.51 9.73
C ASP A 51 -15.59 -3.98 9.71
N GLY A 52 -14.75 -3.43 8.81
CA GLY A 52 -14.54 -2.00 8.64
C GLY A 52 -13.39 -1.42 9.47
N GLU A 53 -12.74 -2.22 10.32
CA GLU A 53 -11.51 -1.78 10.99
C GLU A 53 -10.42 -1.49 9.96
N ARG A 54 -9.56 -0.49 10.24
CA ARG A 54 -8.49 -0.06 9.35
C ARG A 54 -7.14 -0.11 10.02
N GLU A 55 -6.13 -0.48 9.25
CA GLU A 55 -4.74 -0.57 9.71
C GLU A 55 -3.79 -0.06 8.62
N VAL A 56 -2.86 0.81 8.99
CA VAL A 56 -1.77 1.22 8.10
C VAL A 56 -0.71 0.11 8.11
N LEU A 57 -0.54 -0.55 6.96
CA LEU A 57 0.43 -1.64 6.81
C LEU A 57 1.84 -1.13 6.53
N LEU A 58 1.94 -0.07 5.72
CA LEU A 58 3.21 0.58 5.39
C LEU A 58 2.97 2.04 5.07
N TRP A 59 3.79 2.91 5.66
CA TRP A 59 3.85 4.32 5.33
C TRP A 59 5.29 4.73 4.98
N VAL A 60 5.50 5.26 3.78
CA VAL A 60 6.75 5.81 3.29
C VAL A 60 6.52 7.30 3.03
N PRO A 61 6.76 8.17 4.03
CA PRO A 61 6.46 9.61 3.93
C PRO A 61 7.45 10.38 3.06
N ASP A 62 8.65 9.86 2.87
CA ASP A 62 9.73 10.48 2.12
C ASP A 62 10.29 9.43 1.14
N TYR A 63 9.63 9.31 -0.03
CA TYR A 63 10.01 8.35 -1.04
C TYR A 63 11.22 8.85 -1.83
N ASP A 64 12.21 7.99 -2.02
CA ASP A 64 13.36 8.22 -2.92
C ASP A 64 13.37 7.17 -4.02
N PHE A 65 13.36 7.63 -5.29
CA PHE A 65 13.45 6.77 -6.47
C PHE A 65 14.67 5.85 -6.45
N ASN A 66 15.78 6.30 -5.87
CA ASN A 66 17.01 5.51 -5.75
C ASN A 66 17.00 4.53 -4.57
N TRP A 67 15.97 4.54 -3.73
CA TRP A 67 15.86 3.77 -2.51
C TRP A 67 14.55 2.97 -2.47
N GLN A 68 14.39 2.05 -3.44
CA GLN A 68 13.18 1.27 -3.63
C GLN A 68 13.32 -0.10 -2.96
N PHE A 69 13.04 -0.16 -1.67
CA PHE A 69 13.07 -1.40 -0.91
C PHE A 69 11.79 -2.23 -1.04
N LEU A 70 11.97 -3.53 -0.82
CA LEU A 70 10.92 -4.45 -0.47
C LEU A 70 10.87 -4.51 1.07
N TYR A 71 9.75 -4.14 1.64
CA TYR A 71 9.49 -4.17 3.09
C TYR A 71 8.87 -5.51 3.42
N GLU A 72 9.64 -6.36 4.09
CA GLU A 72 9.25 -7.72 4.44
C GLU A 72 8.72 -7.76 5.88
N TYR A 73 7.67 -8.55 6.10
CA TYR A 73 7.22 -8.86 7.44
C TYR A 73 8.16 -9.91 8.06
N GLU A 74 8.49 -9.73 9.33
CA GLU A 74 9.26 -10.73 10.10
C GLU A 74 8.47 -12.05 10.21
N GLU A 75 7.16 -11.94 10.44
CA GLU A 75 6.20 -13.04 10.34
C GLU A 75 5.13 -12.69 9.31
N PRO A 76 4.73 -13.63 8.42
CA PRO A 76 3.68 -13.40 7.45
C PRO A 76 2.38 -12.91 8.09
N LYS A 77 1.84 -11.79 7.60
CA LYS A 77 0.60 -11.22 8.15
C LYS A 77 -0.60 -11.86 7.48
N PHE A 78 -1.47 -12.48 8.29
CA PHE A 78 -2.75 -12.98 7.80
C PHE A 78 -3.69 -11.84 7.41
N ILE A 79 -4.30 -11.96 6.23
CA ILE A 79 -5.33 -11.04 5.72
C ILE A 79 -6.52 -11.89 5.29
N PRO A 80 -7.70 -11.70 5.91
CA PRO A 80 -8.89 -12.47 5.58
C PRO A 80 -9.51 -12.03 4.25
N GLU A 81 -10.20 -12.96 3.60
CA GLU A 81 -11.06 -12.70 2.45
C GLU A 81 -12.05 -11.56 2.73
N GLY A 82 -12.34 -10.73 1.73
CA GLY A 82 -13.24 -9.57 1.84
C GLY A 82 -12.58 -8.32 2.39
N SER A 83 -11.30 -8.38 2.79
CA SER A 83 -10.52 -7.19 3.11
C SER A 83 -10.24 -6.35 1.87
N LYS A 84 -9.98 -5.04 2.06
CA LYS A 84 -9.61 -4.12 0.99
C LYS A 84 -8.25 -3.50 1.27
N MET A 85 -7.35 -3.57 0.30
CA MET A 85 -6.08 -2.89 0.33
C MET A 85 -6.22 -1.55 -0.37
N HIS A 86 -6.16 -0.46 0.40
CA HIS A 86 -6.14 0.91 -0.10
C HIS A 86 -4.69 1.34 -0.29
N MET A 87 -4.39 1.90 -1.44
CA MET A 87 -3.06 2.39 -1.78
C MET A 87 -3.17 3.85 -2.20
N SER A 88 -2.37 4.70 -1.58
CA SER A 88 -2.29 6.12 -1.89
C SER A 88 -0.85 6.48 -2.25
N TRP A 89 -0.71 7.23 -3.34
CA TRP A 89 0.56 7.76 -3.82
C TRP A 89 0.47 9.28 -3.87
N TRP A 90 1.51 9.97 -3.44
CA TRP A 90 1.65 11.42 -3.57
C TRP A 90 2.82 11.75 -4.46
N PHE A 91 2.63 12.73 -5.34
CA PHE A 91 3.61 13.18 -6.32
C PHE A 91 3.86 14.67 -6.19
N ASP A 92 5.13 15.08 -6.35
CA ASP A 92 5.54 16.47 -6.41
C ASP A 92 6.07 16.80 -7.83
N ASN A 93 5.22 17.48 -8.63
CA ASN A 93 5.57 17.97 -9.97
C ASN A 93 5.95 19.45 -9.95
N SER A 94 6.33 20.01 -8.82
CA SER A 94 6.72 21.41 -8.68
C SER A 94 8.20 21.65 -8.95
N GLU A 95 8.56 22.94 -9.06
CA GLU A 95 9.96 23.39 -9.15
C GLU A 95 10.78 23.08 -7.87
N ALA A 96 10.12 22.87 -6.72
CA ALA A 96 10.77 22.54 -5.46
C ALA A 96 11.34 21.11 -5.45
N ASN A 97 10.79 20.22 -6.27
CA ASN A 97 11.32 18.86 -6.45
C ASN A 97 12.56 18.89 -7.34
N ARG A 98 13.74 18.80 -6.73
CA ARG A 98 15.05 18.82 -7.42
C ARG A 98 15.26 17.69 -8.44
N PHE A 99 14.47 16.62 -8.35
CA PHE A 99 14.56 15.48 -9.26
C PHE A 99 13.55 15.55 -10.42
N ASN A 100 12.64 16.53 -10.40
CA ASN A 100 11.65 16.71 -11.44
C ASN A 100 12.32 17.16 -12.75
N PRO A 101 12.21 16.39 -13.85
CA PRO A 101 12.85 16.74 -15.11
C PRO A 101 12.30 18.01 -15.75
N ASP A 102 10.99 18.25 -15.64
CA ASP A 102 10.30 19.42 -16.19
C ASP A 102 9.00 19.71 -15.42
N PRO A 103 9.00 20.69 -14.49
CA PRO A 103 7.81 21.06 -13.73
C PRO A 103 6.76 21.83 -14.55
N SER A 104 7.08 22.26 -15.78
CA SER A 104 6.15 23.00 -16.64
C SER A 104 5.21 22.11 -17.44
N GLN A 105 5.40 20.78 -17.41
CA GLN A 105 4.60 19.82 -18.15
C GLN A 105 3.65 19.04 -17.27
N ASP A 106 2.47 18.74 -17.79
CA ASP A 106 1.61 17.70 -17.24
C ASP A 106 2.26 16.33 -17.43
N VAL A 107 2.12 15.44 -16.44
CA VAL A 107 2.72 14.11 -16.45
C VAL A 107 1.67 13.03 -16.38
N VAL A 108 1.77 12.05 -17.27
CA VAL A 108 0.87 10.91 -17.36
C VAL A 108 1.57 9.61 -16.93
N TYR A 109 0.78 8.54 -16.77
CA TYR A 109 1.33 7.21 -16.58
C TYR A 109 2.15 6.79 -17.81
N GLY A 110 3.37 6.30 -17.58
CA GLY A 110 4.25 5.78 -18.62
C GLY A 110 5.44 5.01 -18.09
N PRO A 111 6.14 4.25 -18.96
CA PRO A 111 7.25 3.38 -18.57
C PRO A 111 8.58 4.11 -18.36
N GLU A 112 8.73 5.31 -18.94
CA GLU A 112 9.97 6.05 -18.84
C GLU A 112 10.10 6.72 -17.46
N THR A 113 11.32 6.89 -16.98
CA THR A 113 11.54 7.54 -15.66
C THR A 113 11.12 9.01 -15.63
N THR A 114 10.99 9.63 -16.80
CA THR A 114 10.47 10.99 -17.00
C THR A 114 8.94 11.06 -17.02
N ASP A 115 8.27 9.93 -17.26
CA ASP A 115 6.84 9.74 -17.00
C ASP A 115 6.63 9.45 -15.50
N GLU A 116 5.46 8.94 -15.09
CA GLU A 116 5.24 8.50 -13.73
C GLU A 116 4.51 7.17 -13.65
N MET A 117 4.73 6.48 -12.52
CA MET A 117 4.02 5.25 -12.14
C MET A 117 3.47 5.34 -10.73
N ALA A 118 2.21 4.91 -10.56
CA ALA A 118 1.62 4.60 -9.26
C ALA A 118 1.52 3.07 -9.14
N ASN A 119 2.59 2.42 -8.69
CA ASN A 119 2.64 0.97 -8.61
C ASN A 119 2.80 0.51 -7.15
N ALA A 120 1.92 -0.39 -6.73
CA ALA A 120 2.02 -1.14 -5.48
C ALA A 120 2.48 -2.56 -5.79
N ARG A 121 3.64 -2.95 -5.29
CA ARG A 121 4.08 -4.34 -5.31
C ARG A 121 3.62 -4.98 -4.00
N ILE A 122 2.89 -6.08 -4.11
CA ILE A 122 2.36 -6.84 -2.98
C ILE A 122 2.72 -8.31 -3.24
N TYR A 123 3.44 -8.91 -2.31
CA TYR A 123 3.84 -10.30 -2.36
C TYR A 123 3.11 -11.05 -1.26
N TYR A 124 2.42 -12.11 -1.63
CA TYR A 124 1.60 -12.88 -0.70
C TYR A 124 1.58 -14.37 -1.07
N ALA A 125 1.21 -15.20 -0.11
CA ALA A 125 0.90 -16.61 -0.30
C ALA A 125 -0.59 -16.86 0.00
N PRO A 126 -1.34 -17.57 -0.86
CA PRO A 126 -2.67 -18.01 -0.53
C PRO A 126 -2.62 -19.06 0.59
N THR A 127 -3.62 -19.06 1.47
CA THR A 127 -3.74 -20.09 2.54
C THR A 127 -4.15 -21.45 1.98
N THR A 128 -4.79 -21.47 0.79
CA THR A 128 -5.16 -22.71 0.09
C THR A 128 -4.23 -22.91 -1.12
N PRO A 129 -3.45 -24.00 -1.18
CA PRO A 129 -2.57 -24.26 -2.30
C PRO A 129 -3.33 -24.37 -3.63
N ARG A 130 -2.90 -23.64 -4.64
CA ARG A 130 -3.43 -23.73 -6.01
C ARG A 130 -2.40 -24.38 -6.91
N GLY A 131 -2.69 -25.61 -7.41
CA GLY A 131 -1.86 -26.30 -8.38
C GLY A 131 -0.57 -26.92 -7.81
N LEU A 132 0.49 -27.03 -8.63
CA LEU A 132 1.79 -27.55 -8.21
C LEU A 132 2.49 -26.51 -7.32
N VAL A 133 2.51 -26.77 -6.02
CA VAL A 133 3.26 -25.95 -5.05
C VAL A 133 4.71 -26.41 -5.08
N VAL A 134 5.60 -25.56 -5.59
CA VAL A 134 7.05 -25.75 -5.49
C VAL A 134 7.52 -25.03 -4.24
N GLY A 135 7.68 -25.75 -3.14
CA GLY A 135 8.13 -25.19 -1.87
C GLY A 135 7.41 -25.81 -0.67
N GLU A 136 7.77 -25.36 0.50
CA GLU A 136 7.13 -25.74 1.76
C GLU A 136 5.77 -25.05 1.86
N GLN A 137 4.71 -25.80 2.11
CA GLN A 137 3.37 -25.26 2.36
C GLN A 137 3.37 -24.59 3.72
N ILE A 138 2.58 -23.52 3.87
CA ILE A 138 2.32 -22.93 5.19
C ILE A 138 1.64 -24.01 6.05
N PRO A 139 2.20 -24.37 7.21
CA PRO A 139 1.62 -25.39 8.07
C PRO A 139 0.20 -25.03 8.54
N ASP A 140 -0.67 -26.05 8.61
CA ASP A 140 -2.07 -25.85 8.99
C ASP A 140 -2.25 -25.23 10.39
N ASP A 141 -1.31 -25.47 11.31
CA ASP A 141 -1.32 -24.87 12.64
C ASP A 141 -1.07 -23.36 12.59
N ILE A 142 -0.25 -22.88 11.66
CA ILE A 142 -0.03 -21.43 11.43
C ILE A 142 -1.30 -20.81 10.86
N ILE A 143 -1.91 -21.44 9.86
CA ILE A 143 -3.16 -20.98 9.26
C ILE A 143 -4.28 -20.89 10.32
N ASN A 144 -4.43 -21.92 11.11
CA ASN A 144 -5.47 -21.99 12.15
C ASN A 144 -5.25 -20.94 13.25
N ARG A 145 -3.98 -20.76 13.70
CA ARG A 145 -3.64 -19.72 14.67
C ARG A 145 -3.96 -18.32 14.14
N ALA A 146 -3.59 -18.03 12.88
CA ALA A 146 -3.84 -16.74 12.27
C ALA A 146 -5.36 -16.43 12.15
N ARG A 147 -6.17 -17.44 11.80
CA ARG A 147 -7.63 -17.32 11.76
C ARG A 147 -8.24 -17.11 13.14
N GLU A 148 -7.68 -17.74 14.16
CA GLU A 148 -8.12 -17.60 15.54
C GLU A 148 -7.79 -16.19 16.09
N GLU A 149 -6.61 -15.67 15.77
CA GLU A 149 -6.21 -14.30 16.09
C GLU A 149 -7.08 -13.25 15.38
N ASP A 150 -7.43 -13.46 14.10
CA ASP A 150 -8.35 -12.61 13.37
C ASP A 150 -9.78 -12.64 13.97
N MET A 151 -10.24 -13.81 14.40
CA MET A 151 -11.52 -13.95 15.08
C MET A 151 -11.55 -13.16 16.41
N ILE A 152 -10.47 -13.24 17.20
CA ILE A 152 -10.32 -12.48 18.45
C ILE A 152 -10.28 -10.97 18.16
N ARG A 153 -9.60 -10.56 17.09
CA ARG A 153 -9.57 -9.16 16.64
C ARG A 153 -10.99 -8.66 16.33
N ARG A 154 -11.78 -9.43 15.56
CA ARG A 154 -13.17 -9.07 15.21
C ARG A 154 -14.08 -8.97 16.45
N GLU A 155 -13.92 -9.87 17.42
CA GLU A 155 -14.66 -9.81 18.67
C GLU A 155 -14.30 -8.58 19.53
N ARG A 156 -13.10 -8.00 19.32
CA ARG A 156 -12.64 -6.77 20.00
C ARG A 156 -12.99 -5.51 19.23
N ALA A 157 -13.37 -5.60 17.97
CA ALA A 157 -13.72 -4.44 17.15
C ALA A 157 -14.89 -3.64 17.74
N ASP A 158 -15.81 -4.30 18.46
CA ASP A 158 -16.88 -3.61 19.21
C ASP A 158 -16.37 -2.73 20.36
N LEU A 159 -15.09 -2.84 20.72
CA LEU A 159 -14.43 -2.04 21.75
C LEU A 159 -13.54 -0.94 21.16
N PHE A 160 -13.43 -0.90 19.83
CA PHE A 160 -12.58 0.06 19.13
C PHE A 160 -13.31 1.39 19.00
N ASP A 161 -12.68 2.48 19.46
CA ASP A 161 -13.15 3.85 19.24
C ASP A 161 -12.42 4.43 18.02
N PRO A 162 -13.08 4.52 16.84
CA PRO A 162 -12.45 5.07 15.64
C PRO A 162 -12.04 6.54 15.79
N ALA A 163 -12.49 7.24 16.84
CA ALA A 163 -12.04 8.59 17.15
C ALA A 163 -10.73 8.64 17.94
N ALA A 164 -10.27 7.51 18.51
CA ALA A 164 -8.99 7.44 19.23
C ALA A 164 -7.79 7.31 18.27
N ASP A 165 -8.00 6.78 17.06
CA ASP A 165 -7.01 6.73 15.99
C ASP A 165 -7.14 7.98 15.10
N ASP A 166 -6.93 9.15 15.72
CA ASP A 166 -6.87 10.43 15.02
C ASP A 166 -5.58 10.52 14.19
N PHE A 167 -5.70 10.13 12.92
CA PHE A 167 -4.64 10.31 11.92
C PHE A 167 -4.58 11.74 11.36
N SER A 168 -5.18 12.74 12.03
CA SER A 168 -5.16 14.15 11.63
C SER A 168 -3.73 14.69 11.47
N TRP A 169 -2.77 14.11 12.20
CA TRP A 169 -1.34 14.42 12.06
C TRP A 169 -0.76 14.08 10.66
N LEU A 170 -1.45 13.24 9.86
CA LEU A 170 -1.06 12.92 8.48
C LEU A 170 -1.46 14.02 7.49
N THR A 171 -2.35 14.94 7.89
CA THR A 171 -2.88 16.03 7.04
C THR A 171 -2.37 17.40 7.44
N GLU A 172 -1.73 17.53 8.61
CA GLU A 172 -1.15 18.79 9.06
C GLU A 172 0.27 18.95 8.48
N ASP A 173 0.39 19.99 7.69
CA ASP A 173 1.56 20.63 7.10
C ASP A 173 2.92 20.13 7.64
N SER A 174 3.62 19.35 6.82
CA SER A 174 5.07 19.30 6.92
C SER A 174 5.64 20.56 6.27
N PRO A 175 6.56 21.26 6.93
CA PRO A 175 7.11 22.53 6.50
C PRO A 175 7.86 22.47 5.17
#